data_93d388f17afc78dd6711e13c8d674233
#
_entry.id   93d388f17afc78dd6711e13c8d674233
#
_cell.length_a   1.000
_cell.length_b   1.000
_cell.length_c   1.000
_cell.angle_alpha   90.00
_cell.angle_beta   90.00
_cell.angle_gamma   90.00
#
_symmetry.space_group_name_H-M   'P 1'
#
loop_
_entity.id
_entity.type
_entity.pdbx_description
1 polymer ?
#
loop_
_entity_poly.entity_id
_entity_poly.type
_entity_poly.pdbx_seq_one_letter_code
_entity_poly.pdbx_strand_id
1 'polypeptide(L)'
;QTGIVGEIAHVHSFGKGKLSLGYRISNTAISNDLVNLLGASHYDVNYLEQYLYTEYTGKWNKFGYRVGVGLTNIHNKSAETTQNDWAPTPKLVLSYDLAKNQSLRFSSSYKSQSPSSDMLSPNITLSVPNIVSTGNPYLKPMHLFRNNLKYSFSNDYFDLNTLVFASFFQNYLMQSYSFRNDLQK
;
A
#
# COMPACT_ATOMS: atom_id res chain seq x y z
N GLN A 1 -15.95 12.06 3.55
CA GLN A 1 -15.38 10.75 3.29
C GLN A 1 -16.12 9.69 4.10
N THR A 2 -16.53 8.60 3.46
CA THR A 2 -17.17 7.44 4.08
C THR A 2 -16.49 6.18 3.59
N GLY A 3 -16.18 5.24 4.50
CA GLY A 3 -15.52 3.99 4.14
C GLY A 3 -16.12 2.79 4.86
N ILE A 4 -16.23 1.67 4.17
CA ILE A 4 -16.66 0.38 4.70
C ILE A 4 -15.58 -0.64 4.39
N VAL A 5 -15.17 -1.40 5.42
CA VAL A 5 -14.20 -2.50 5.27
C VAL A 5 -14.83 -3.76 5.83
N GLY A 6 -14.78 -4.82 5.03
CA GLY A 6 -15.17 -6.17 5.44
C GLY A 6 -14.02 -7.14 5.20
N GLU A 7 -13.80 -8.05 6.14
CA GLU A 7 -12.79 -9.12 6.00
C GLU A 7 -13.33 -10.43 6.56
N ILE A 8 -13.11 -11.50 5.81
CA ILE A 8 -13.34 -12.87 6.26
C ILE A 8 -12.06 -13.67 6.07
N ALA A 9 -11.66 -14.39 7.10
CA ALA A 9 -10.47 -15.23 7.04
C ALA A 9 -10.72 -16.57 7.73
N HIS A 10 -10.20 -17.63 7.14
CA HIS A 10 -10.22 -18.97 7.67
C HIS A 10 -8.80 -19.49 7.84
N VAL A 11 -8.52 -20.10 8.99
CA VAL A 11 -7.23 -20.71 9.29
C VAL A 11 -7.44 -22.18 9.59
N HIS A 12 -6.76 -23.03 8.83
CA HIS A 12 -6.80 -24.47 8.98
C HIS A 12 -5.40 -25.02 9.28
N SER A 13 -5.30 -25.96 10.22
CA SER A 13 -4.06 -26.68 10.48
C SER A 13 -3.81 -27.68 9.36
N PHE A 14 -2.68 -27.54 8.66
CA PHE A 14 -2.33 -28.38 7.53
C PHE A 14 -0.92 -28.89 7.66
N GLY A 15 -0.77 -30.18 7.88
CA GLY A 15 0.52 -30.82 8.15
C GLY A 15 1.17 -30.26 9.43
N LYS A 16 2.41 -29.79 9.32
CA LYS A 16 3.17 -29.16 10.44
C LYS A 16 3.01 -27.65 10.51
N GLY A 17 2.09 -27.07 9.74
CA GLY A 17 1.87 -25.64 9.65
C GLY A 17 0.39 -25.28 9.66
N LYS A 18 0.11 -24.02 9.28
CA LYS A 18 -1.22 -23.45 9.18
C LYS A 18 -1.40 -22.83 7.79
N LEU A 19 -2.49 -23.20 7.15
CA LEU A 19 -2.96 -22.58 5.92
C LEU A 19 -4.02 -21.55 6.27
N SER A 20 -3.82 -20.33 5.82
CA SER A 20 -4.79 -19.24 5.95
C SER A 20 -5.33 -18.88 4.58
N LEU A 21 -6.64 -18.71 4.47
CA LEU A 21 -7.33 -18.19 3.29
C LEU A 21 -8.17 -17.01 3.75
N GLY A 22 -8.10 -15.88 3.04
CA GLY A 22 -8.87 -14.71 3.40
C GLY A 22 -9.27 -13.88 2.20
N TYR A 23 -10.39 -13.17 2.37
CA TYR A 23 -10.90 -12.19 1.43
C TYR A 23 -11.22 -10.91 2.18
N ARG A 24 -10.74 -9.79 1.67
CA ARG A 24 -10.99 -8.44 2.18
C ARG A 24 -11.57 -7.59 1.07
N ILE A 25 -12.58 -6.81 1.42
CA ILE A 25 -13.16 -5.78 0.58
C ILE A 25 -13.12 -4.45 1.33
N SER A 26 -12.72 -3.40 0.66
CA SER A 26 -12.74 -2.03 1.17
C SER A 26 -13.35 -1.12 0.13
N ASN A 27 -14.41 -0.43 0.48
CA ASN A 27 -15.03 0.59 -0.36
C ASN A 27 -14.93 1.94 0.35
N THR A 28 -14.37 2.93 -0.32
CA THR A 28 -14.23 4.29 0.20
C THR A 28 -14.78 5.28 -0.81
N ALA A 29 -15.82 6.00 -0.41
CA ALA A 29 -16.39 7.12 -1.18
C ALA A 29 -15.88 8.44 -0.61
N ILE A 30 -15.34 9.27 -1.47
CA ILE A 30 -14.83 10.60 -1.14
C ILE A 30 -15.55 11.62 -2.01
N SER A 31 -16.21 12.59 -1.37
CA SER A 31 -16.79 13.76 -2.00
C SER A 31 -16.02 14.98 -1.53
N ASN A 32 -15.57 15.80 -2.43
CA ASN A 32 -14.73 16.96 -2.17
C ASN A 32 -15.30 18.21 -2.85
N ASP A 33 -15.89 19.09 -2.05
CA ASP A 33 -16.39 20.38 -2.48
C ASP A 33 -15.34 21.44 -2.16
N LEU A 34 -14.90 22.15 -3.16
CA LEU A 34 -13.96 23.25 -3.03
C LEU A 34 -14.58 24.55 -3.53
N VAL A 35 -14.56 25.56 -2.68
CA VAL A 35 -14.91 26.95 -3.05
C VAL A 35 -13.70 27.82 -2.77
N ASN A 36 -13.15 28.46 -3.80
CA ASN A 36 -12.02 29.37 -3.69
C ASN A 36 -12.19 30.56 -4.63
N LEU A 37 -11.18 31.44 -4.71
CA LEU A 37 -11.20 32.62 -5.58
C LEU A 37 -11.30 32.30 -7.09
N LEU A 38 -11.02 31.07 -7.48
CA LEU A 38 -11.09 30.57 -8.86
C LEU A 38 -12.49 30.01 -9.20
N GLY A 39 -13.36 29.85 -8.20
CA GLY A 39 -14.72 29.31 -8.34
C GLY A 39 -15.01 28.15 -7.41
N ALA A 40 -16.16 27.50 -7.63
CA ALA A 40 -16.57 26.29 -6.96
C ALA A 40 -16.23 25.08 -7.82
N SER A 41 -15.67 24.05 -7.25
CA SER A 41 -15.45 22.76 -7.91
C SER A 41 -15.88 21.60 -7.01
N HIS A 42 -16.38 20.56 -7.64
CA HIS A 42 -16.86 19.36 -7.00
C HIS A 42 -16.15 18.14 -7.60
N TYR A 43 -15.67 17.24 -6.76
CA TYR A 43 -14.99 16.04 -7.21
C TYR A 43 -15.34 14.84 -6.33
N ASP A 44 -15.95 13.84 -6.96
CA ASP A 44 -16.31 12.59 -6.34
C ASP A 44 -15.39 11.47 -6.83
N VAL A 45 -14.97 10.63 -5.90
CA VAL A 45 -14.23 9.43 -6.23
C VAL A 45 -14.67 8.27 -5.35
N ASN A 46 -14.80 7.10 -5.96
CA ASN A 46 -15.08 5.85 -5.29
C ASN A 46 -13.91 4.89 -5.50
N TYR A 47 -13.35 4.39 -4.39
CA TYR A 47 -12.30 3.38 -4.36
C TYR A 47 -12.88 2.07 -3.87
N LEU A 48 -12.83 1.06 -4.71
CA LEU A 48 -13.12 -0.32 -4.33
C LEU A 48 -11.84 -1.13 -4.42
N GLU A 49 -11.37 -1.61 -3.29
CA GLU A 49 -10.25 -2.53 -3.21
C GLU A 49 -10.73 -3.89 -2.76
N GLN A 50 -10.38 -4.92 -3.50
CA GLN A 50 -10.66 -6.32 -3.20
C GLN A 50 -9.34 -7.07 -3.11
N TYR A 51 -9.18 -7.88 -2.07
CA TYR A 51 -7.96 -8.64 -1.82
C TYR A 51 -8.29 -10.06 -1.42
N LEU A 52 -7.92 -11.01 -2.28
CA LEU A 52 -8.00 -12.44 -2.02
C LEU A 52 -6.58 -12.94 -1.76
N TYR A 53 -6.38 -13.72 -0.69
CA TYR A 53 -5.08 -14.25 -0.37
C TYR A 53 -5.11 -15.65 0.21
N THR A 54 -4.00 -16.37 0.02
CA THR A 54 -3.69 -17.60 0.73
C THR A 54 -2.28 -17.51 1.28
N GLU A 55 -2.06 -18.04 2.47
CA GLU A 55 -0.78 -17.98 3.17
C GLU A 55 -0.53 -19.27 3.93
N TYR A 56 0.63 -19.87 3.78
CA TYR A 56 1.06 -21.02 4.56
C TYR A 56 2.19 -20.63 5.51
N THR A 57 2.00 -20.90 6.79
CA THR A 57 3.00 -20.64 7.85
C THR A 57 3.40 -21.93 8.52
N GLY A 58 4.70 -22.17 8.63
CA GLY A 58 5.22 -23.34 9.30
C GLY A 58 6.54 -23.05 10.03
N LYS A 59 6.94 -24.01 10.84
CA LYS A 59 8.24 -24.01 11.52
C LYS A 59 8.86 -25.41 11.44
N TRP A 60 10.15 -25.45 11.10
CA TRP A 60 10.95 -26.67 11.10
C TRP A 60 12.22 -26.41 11.89
N ASN A 61 12.32 -26.99 13.09
CA ASN A 61 13.37 -26.71 14.05
C ASN A 61 13.55 -25.21 14.32
N LYS A 62 14.69 -24.66 13.95
CA LYS A 62 15.04 -23.24 14.09
C LYS A 62 14.58 -22.39 12.91
N PHE A 63 14.04 -23.00 11.86
CA PHE A 63 13.63 -22.32 10.65
C PHE A 63 12.12 -22.12 10.61
N GLY A 64 11.69 -20.86 10.64
CA GLY A 64 10.30 -20.45 10.45
C GLY A 64 10.09 -19.90 9.05
N TYR A 65 8.98 -20.23 8.42
CA TYR A 65 8.63 -19.72 7.10
C TYR A 65 7.17 -19.37 7.00
N ARG A 66 6.90 -18.37 6.17
CA ARG A 66 5.56 -17.92 5.77
C ARG A 66 5.61 -17.58 4.30
N VAL A 67 4.84 -18.28 3.51
CA VAL A 67 4.74 -18.08 2.07
C VAL A 67 3.29 -17.79 1.74
N GLY A 68 3.04 -16.70 1.06
CA GLY A 68 1.69 -16.29 0.68
C GLY A 68 1.66 -15.75 -0.73
N VAL A 69 0.51 -15.86 -1.33
CA VAL A 69 0.15 -15.19 -2.57
C VAL A 69 -1.25 -14.66 -2.45
N GLY A 70 -1.45 -13.47 -2.97
CA GLY A 70 -2.76 -12.85 -3.07
C GLY A 70 -2.95 -12.21 -4.43
N LEU A 71 -4.15 -11.77 -4.66
CA LEU A 71 -4.54 -10.98 -5.82
C LEU A 71 -5.33 -9.76 -5.33
N THR A 72 -4.81 -8.59 -5.62
CA THR A 72 -5.48 -7.32 -5.33
C THR A 72 -6.12 -6.80 -6.60
N ASN A 73 -7.38 -6.40 -6.51
CA ASN A 73 -8.07 -5.59 -7.51
C ASN A 73 -8.34 -4.21 -6.92
N ILE A 74 -7.91 -3.16 -7.62
CA ILE A 74 -8.17 -1.77 -7.28
C ILE A 74 -9.02 -1.18 -8.40
N HIS A 75 -10.25 -0.81 -8.06
CA HIS A 75 -11.19 -0.16 -8.98
C HIS A 75 -11.46 1.25 -8.49
N ASN A 76 -10.98 2.25 -9.24
CA ASN A 76 -11.18 3.66 -8.97
C ASN A 76 -12.16 4.23 -10.00
N LYS A 77 -13.22 4.86 -9.53
CA LYS A 77 -14.21 5.50 -10.38
C LYS A 77 -14.37 6.97 -9.96
N SER A 78 -14.17 7.88 -10.89
CA SER A 78 -14.46 9.30 -10.77
C SER A 78 -15.41 9.74 -11.89
N ALA A 79 -15.83 11.02 -11.89
CA ALA A 79 -16.63 11.58 -12.97
C ALA A 79 -15.90 11.55 -14.33
N GLU A 80 -14.57 11.68 -14.31
CA GLU A 80 -13.75 11.82 -15.52
C GLU A 80 -13.14 10.50 -16.00
N THR A 81 -12.92 9.54 -15.10
CA THR A 81 -12.18 8.31 -15.44
C THR A 81 -12.60 7.13 -14.58
N THR A 82 -12.49 5.96 -15.16
CA THR A 82 -12.59 4.68 -14.46
C THR A 82 -11.31 3.88 -14.72
N GLN A 83 -10.65 3.49 -13.64
CA GLN A 83 -9.43 2.70 -13.70
C GLN A 83 -9.64 1.38 -12.95
N ASN A 84 -9.08 0.32 -13.51
CA ASN A 84 -9.11 -1.01 -12.90
C ASN A 84 -7.71 -1.62 -12.99
N ASP A 85 -7.11 -1.92 -11.84
CA ASP A 85 -5.78 -2.48 -11.73
C ASP A 85 -5.81 -3.81 -11.00
N TRP A 86 -5.11 -4.81 -11.55
CA TRP A 86 -4.95 -6.12 -10.95
C TRP A 86 -3.49 -6.37 -10.66
N ALA A 87 -3.17 -6.66 -9.42
CA ALA A 87 -1.81 -6.93 -9.01
C ALA A 87 -1.70 -8.21 -8.19
N PRO A 88 -0.82 -9.16 -8.58
CA PRO A 88 -0.42 -10.24 -7.70
C PRO A 88 0.33 -9.68 -6.51
N THR A 89 0.11 -10.25 -5.33
CA THR A 89 0.73 -9.80 -4.07
C THR A 89 1.45 -10.93 -3.37
N PRO A 90 2.57 -11.42 -3.94
CA PRO A 90 3.39 -12.44 -3.30
C PRO A 90 4.03 -11.91 -2.02
N LYS A 91 4.16 -12.80 -1.04
CA LYS A 91 4.76 -12.50 0.25
C LYS A 91 5.59 -13.68 0.72
N LEU A 92 6.81 -13.43 1.14
CA LEU A 92 7.72 -14.40 1.70
C LEU A 92 8.29 -13.86 3.01
N VAL A 93 8.23 -14.65 4.07
CA VAL A 93 8.95 -14.37 5.31
C VAL A 93 9.68 -15.62 5.73
N LEU A 94 10.97 -15.49 5.94
CA LEU A 94 11.83 -16.52 6.45
C LEU A 94 12.44 -16.04 7.76
N SER A 95 12.50 -16.90 8.76
CA SER A 95 13.14 -16.61 10.04
C SER A 95 14.04 -17.78 10.45
N TYR A 96 15.18 -17.46 11.01
CA TYR A 96 16.12 -18.46 11.48
C TYR A 96 16.66 -18.08 12.86
N ASP A 97 16.47 -18.96 13.84
CA ASP A 97 17.00 -18.81 15.19
C ASP A 97 18.45 -19.31 15.20
N LEU A 98 19.42 -18.38 15.03
CA LEU A 98 20.86 -18.67 15.02
C LEU A 98 21.31 -19.25 16.37
N ALA A 99 20.91 -18.60 17.46
CA ALA A 99 21.14 -18.99 18.84
C ALA A 99 19.92 -18.61 19.70
N LYS A 100 19.95 -18.91 21.01
CA LYS A 100 18.87 -18.57 21.94
C LYS A 100 18.55 -17.04 21.95
N ASN A 101 19.57 -16.25 21.72
CA ASN A 101 19.54 -14.79 21.81
C ASN A 101 19.77 -14.10 20.44
N GLN A 102 19.76 -14.86 19.34
CA GLN A 102 20.03 -14.32 18.00
C GLN A 102 19.03 -14.85 16.99
N SER A 103 18.50 -13.96 16.18
CA SER A 103 17.61 -14.32 15.09
C SER A 103 17.88 -13.50 13.83
N LEU A 104 17.68 -14.15 12.69
CA LEU A 104 17.72 -13.54 11.37
C LEU A 104 16.33 -13.65 10.74
N ARG A 105 15.82 -12.58 10.20
CA ARG A 105 14.52 -12.56 9.52
C ARG A 105 14.62 -11.84 8.18
N PHE A 106 14.28 -12.56 7.13
CA PHE A 106 14.10 -12.00 5.79
C PHE A 106 12.60 -11.87 5.48
N SER A 107 12.20 -10.76 4.90
CA SER A 107 10.86 -10.59 4.37
C SER A 107 10.89 -9.92 3.00
N SER A 108 10.11 -10.47 2.10
CA SER A 108 9.94 -9.98 0.74
C SER A 108 8.45 -9.89 0.42
N SER A 109 8.01 -8.78 -0.15
CA SER A 109 6.59 -8.58 -0.52
C SER A 109 6.47 -7.65 -1.71
N TYR A 110 5.46 -7.90 -2.53
CA TYR A 110 5.02 -7.01 -3.61
C TYR A 110 3.57 -6.63 -3.35
N LYS A 111 3.25 -5.35 -3.53
CA LYS A 111 1.90 -4.82 -3.37
C LYS A 111 1.63 -3.66 -4.31
N SER A 112 0.36 -3.50 -4.68
CA SER A 112 -0.16 -2.32 -5.36
C SER A 112 -0.73 -1.33 -4.33
N GLN A 113 -0.63 -0.06 -4.61
CA GLN A 113 -1.16 1.03 -3.77
C GLN A 113 -1.80 2.07 -4.67
N SER A 114 -3.09 2.33 -4.43
CA SER A 114 -3.82 3.39 -5.13
C SER A 114 -3.25 4.77 -4.79
N PRO A 115 -3.24 5.73 -5.76
CA PRO A 115 -3.01 7.14 -5.45
C PRO A 115 -4.04 7.66 -4.44
N SER A 116 -3.66 8.63 -3.62
CA SER A 116 -4.61 9.29 -2.71
C SER A 116 -5.62 10.15 -3.49
N SER A 117 -6.76 10.46 -2.86
CA SER A 117 -7.80 11.31 -3.48
C SER A 117 -7.26 12.66 -3.92
N ASP A 118 -6.38 13.26 -3.11
CA ASP A 118 -5.77 14.57 -3.40
C ASP A 118 -4.92 14.53 -4.67
N MET A 119 -4.20 13.41 -4.90
CA MET A 119 -3.40 13.22 -6.11
C MET A 119 -4.25 13.01 -7.34
N LEU A 120 -5.47 12.50 -7.18
CA LEU A 120 -6.40 12.25 -8.30
C LEU A 120 -7.36 13.42 -8.55
N SER A 121 -7.55 14.32 -7.57
CA SER A 121 -8.49 15.42 -7.69
C SER A 121 -8.01 16.49 -8.69
N PRO A 122 -8.76 16.82 -9.74
CA PRO A 122 -8.43 17.90 -10.66
C PRO A 122 -8.67 19.28 -10.06
N ASN A 123 -9.19 19.36 -8.83
CA ASN A 123 -9.47 20.62 -8.16
C ASN A 123 -8.20 21.43 -7.96
N ILE A 124 -8.25 22.71 -8.28
CA ILE A 124 -7.15 23.64 -8.08
C ILE A 124 -7.22 24.20 -6.66
N THR A 125 -6.24 23.90 -5.84
CA THR A 125 -6.13 24.37 -4.45
C THR A 125 -4.97 25.36 -4.31
N LEU A 126 -5.15 26.41 -3.51
CA LEU A 126 -4.08 27.32 -3.14
C LEU A 126 -3.37 26.77 -1.90
N SER A 127 -2.21 26.19 -2.08
CA SER A 127 -1.45 25.56 -0.98
C SER A 127 -0.73 26.59 -0.11
N VAL A 128 -0.11 27.57 -0.75
CA VAL A 128 0.52 28.77 -0.14
C VAL A 128 0.43 29.92 -1.14
N PRO A 129 0.64 31.16 -0.73
CA PRO A 129 0.61 32.31 -1.65
C PRO A 129 1.45 32.04 -2.91
N ASN A 130 0.85 32.23 -4.07
CA ASN A 130 1.47 32.00 -5.40
C ASN A 130 1.78 30.54 -5.77
N ILE A 131 1.35 29.56 -4.98
CA ILE A 131 1.50 28.13 -5.34
C ILE A 131 0.12 27.50 -5.38
N VAL A 132 -0.32 27.12 -6.57
CA VAL A 132 -1.51 26.32 -6.78
C VAL A 132 -1.13 24.84 -6.94
N SER A 133 -1.93 23.97 -6.39
CA SER A 133 -1.78 22.51 -6.50
C SER A 133 -3.00 21.92 -7.18
N THR A 134 -2.77 20.97 -8.07
CA THR A 134 -3.83 20.17 -8.71
C THR A 134 -3.37 18.74 -8.82
N GLY A 135 -4.26 17.79 -8.69
CA GLY A 135 -3.98 16.39 -8.94
C GLY A 135 -4.14 16.00 -10.41
N ASN A 136 -3.93 14.73 -10.68
CA ASN A 136 -4.10 14.15 -12.01
C ASN A 136 -4.99 12.88 -11.91
N PRO A 137 -6.23 12.90 -12.45
CA PRO A 137 -7.15 11.77 -12.37
C PRO A 137 -6.70 10.54 -13.14
N TYR A 138 -5.68 10.67 -14.01
CA TYR A 138 -5.13 9.57 -14.84
C TYR A 138 -3.95 8.85 -14.20
N LEU A 139 -3.59 9.16 -12.95
CA LEU A 139 -2.52 8.48 -12.24
C LEU A 139 -2.84 6.99 -12.05
N LYS A 140 -1.87 6.14 -12.36
CA LYS A 140 -1.97 4.69 -12.17
C LYS A 140 -1.54 4.31 -10.75
N PRO A 141 -2.00 3.17 -10.21
CA PRO A 141 -1.49 2.64 -8.95
C PRO A 141 0.02 2.46 -8.96
N MET A 142 0.63 2.77 -7.84
CA MET A 142 2.06 2.53 -7.59
C MET A 142 2.25 1.09 -7.15
N HIS A 143 3.24 0.40 -7.71
CA HIS A 143 3.64 -0.92 -7.28
C HIS A 143 4.94 -0.85 -6.49
N LEU A 144 4.95 -1.54 -5.36
CA LEU A 144 6.07 -1.55 -4.41
C LEU A 144 6.56 -2.97 -4.17
N PHE A 145 7.80 -3.26 -4.59
CA PHE A 145 8.52 -4.46 -4.20
C PHE A 145 9.49 -4.12 -3.07
N ARG A 146 9.27 -4.69 -1.90
CA ARG A 146 10.05 -4.41 -0.69
C ARG A 146 10.71 -5.66 -0.15
N ASN A 147 12.00 -5.55 0.17
CA ASN A 147 12.80 -6.58 0.80
C ASN A 147 13.41 -6.03 2.08
N ASN A 148 13.35 -6.80 3.15
CA ASN A 148 13.95 -6.43 4.44
C ASN A 148 14.70 -7.63 4.99
N LEU A 149 15.89 -7.39 5.50
CA LEU A 149 16.69 -8.35 6.27
C LEU A 149 16.92 -7.75 7.64
N LYS A 150 16.42 -8.41 8.67
CA LYS A 150 16.58 -8.00 10.07
C LYS A 150 17.41 -9.03 10.81
N TYR A 151 18.47 -8.57 11.46
CA TYR A 151 19.22 -9.30 12.47
C TYR A 151 18.86 -8.74 13.85
N SER A 152 18.58 -9.62 14.81
CA SER A 152 18.30 -9.26 16.20
C SER A 152 19.19 -10.07 17.12
N PHE A 153 19.82 -9.39 18.06
CA PHE A 153 20.59 -9.96 19.17
C PHE A 153 20.11 -9.31 20.47
N SER A 154 19.89 -10.08 21.51
CA SER A 154 19.47 -9.58 22.83
C SER A 154 20.18 -10.38 23.93
N ASN A 155 20.76 -9.71 24.89
CA ASN A 155 21.31 -10.30 26.10
C ASN A 155 20.94 -9.46 27.33
N ASP A 156 21.43 -9.84 28.50
CA ASP A 156 21.09 -9.16 29.78
C ASP A 156 21.61 -7.70 29.84
N TYR A 157 22.51 -7.30 28.94
CA TYR A 157 23.16 -5.99 28.98
C TYR A 157 22.70 -5.07 27.86
N PHE A 158 22.39 -5.57 26.67
CA PHE A 158 21.96 -4.74 25.53
C PHE A 158 21.18 -5.52 24.47
N ASP A 159 20.40 -4.77 23.71
CA ASP A 159 19.66 -5.22 22.55
C ASP A 159 20.22 -4.57 21.27
N LEU A 160 20.55 -5.39 20.26
CA LEU A 160 20.97 -4.92 18.94
C LEU A 160 19.95 -5.36 17.90
N ASN A 161 19.44 -4.41 17.15
CA ASN A 161 18.59 -4.65 16.00
C ASN A 161 19.16 -3.95 14.77
N THR A 162 19.54 -4.74 13.76
CA THR A 162 20.04 -4.23 12.48
C THR A 162 19.02 -4.52 11.40
N LEU A 163 18.68 -3.53 10.60
CA LEU A 163 17.76 -3.65 9.48
C LEU A 163 18.42 -3.15 8.20
N VAL A 164 18.48 -4.04 7.21
CA VAL A 164 18.84 -3.69 5.83
C VAL A 164 17.58 -3.82 4.98
N PHE A 165 17.29 -2.82 4.17
CA PHE A 165 16.11 -2.85 3.30
C PHE A 165 16.44 -2.37 1.89
N ALA A 166 15.67 -2.90 0.93
CA ALA A 166 15.67 -2.45 -0.46
C ALA A 166 14.21 -2.35 -0.93
N SER A 167 13.86 -1.23 -1.54
CA SER A 167 12.52 -0.98 -2.08
C SER A 167 12.62 -0.55 -3.53
N PHE A 168 11.86 -1.20 -4.40
CA PHE A 168 11.76 -0.87 -5.81
C PHE A 168 10.34 -0.42 -6.11
N PHE A 169 10.21 0.68 -6.82
CA PHE A 169 8.93 1.30 -7.14
C PHE A 169 8.72 1.30 -8.64
N GLN A 170 7.51 0.94 -9.05
CA GLN A 170 7.00 1.14 -10.39
C GLN A 170 5.82 2.11 -10.32
N ASN A 171 5.71 3.03 -11.29
CA ASN A 171 4.73 4.13 -11.28
C ASN A 171 4.84 4.99 -10.00
N TYR A 172 6.07 5.34 -9.63
CA TYR A 172 6.29 6.17 -8.45
C TYR A 172 5.62 7.55 -8.62
N LEU A 173 4.82 7.94 -7.63
CA LEU A 173 4.07 9.19 -7.67
C LEU A 173 4.94 10.33 -7.13
N MET A 174 5.15 11.35 -7.96
CA MET A 174 5.95 12.53 -7.63
C MET A 174 5.16 13.81 -7.93
N GLN A 175 5.34 14.82 -7.09
CA GLN A 175 4.94 16.18 -7.43
C GLN A 175 5.93 16.80 -8.40
N SER A 176 5.40 17.51 -9.41
CA SER A 176 6.19 18.34 -10.30
C SER A 176 5.75 19.81 -10.17
N TYR A 177 6.68 20.72 -10.32
CA TYR A 177 6.41 22.15 -10.27
C TYR A 177 6.66 22.76 -11.65
N SER A 178 5.75 23.62 -12.09
CA SER A 178 5.90 24.39 -13.33
C SER A 178 5.45 25.82 -13.11
N PHE A 179 6.08 26.76 -13.79
CA PHE A 179 5.64 28.17 -13.79
C PHE A 179 4.50 28.35 -14.76
N ARG A 180 3.46 29.07 -14.32
CA ARG A 180 2.32 29.46 -15.17
C ARG A 180 2.13 30.97 -15.07
N ASN A 181 2.44 31.68 -16.16
CA ASN A 181 2.32 33.15 -16.24
C ASN A 181 0.85 33.61 -16.39
N ASP A 182 -0.04 32.72 -16.81
CA ASP A 182 -1.46 32.99 -17.04
C ASP A 182 -2.28 33.14 -15.75
N LEU A 183 -1.74 32.76 -14.60
CA LEU A 183 -2.39 32.87 -13.29
C LEU A 183 -1.98 34.15 -12.53
N GLN A 184 -1.17 35.03 -13.12
CA GLN A 184 -0.69 36.28 -12.50
C GLN A 184 -1.55 37.52 -12.86
N LYS A 185 -2.80 37.34 -13.28
CA LYS A 185 -3.72 38.46 -13.57
C LYS A 185 -4.78 38.63 -12.50
#